data_3fcf6c14e41ff7dec500f6c7611631db
#
_entry.id   3fcf6c14e41ff7dec500f6c7611631db
#
_cell.length_a   1.000
_cell.length_b   1.000
_cell.length_c   1.000
_cell.angle_alpha   90.00
_cell.angle_beta   90.00
_cell.angle_gamma   90.00
#
_symmetry.space_group_name_H-M   'P 1'
#
loop_
_entity.id
_entity.type
_entity.pdbx_description
1 polymer ?
#
loop_
_entity_poly.entity_id
_entity_poly.type
_entity_poly.pdbx_seq_one_letter_code
_entity_poly.pdbx_strand_id
1 'polypeptide(L)'
;MISARSVLTVSTVLCAVLLATLGTPEVWAAARTPSPKGAEVYFHTPLNGSVVPSRFVVRIGLRNMGVAPAGIDKPNTGHHHLLIDADLPPLDAPVPNDFNHIHLGNGQTEVRVTLPPGRHTLQLLLADPKHIPHDPPVISKKITIRVRPERTTASQ
;
A
#
# COMPACT_ATOMS: atom_id res chain seq x y z
N MET A 1 47.30 45.98 70.72
CA MET A 1 46.91 44.56 70.58
C MET A 1 45.54 44.52 69.92
N ILE A 2 45.46 44.30 68.60
CA ILE A 2 44.22 44.30 67.88
C ILE A 2 44.24 43.00 67.06
N SER A 3 43.30 42.12 67.41
CA SER A 3 43.15 40.78 66.79
C SER A 3 42.29 40.89 65.51
N ALA A 4 42.87 40.55 64.38
CA ALA A 4 42.12 40.46 63.12
C ALA A 4 41.44 39.08 63.01
N ARG A 5 40.09 39.10 62.90
CA ARG A 5 39.29 37.92 62.60
C ARG A 5 39.09 37.85 61.08
N SER A 6 39.67 36.82 60.47
CA SER A 6 39.44 36.46 59.07
C SER A 6 38.05 35.86 58.91
N VAL A 7 37.22 36.45 58.05
CA VAL A 7 35.93 35.93 57.63
C VAL A 7 36.15 35.13 56.34
N LEU A 8 35.95 33.82 56.42
CA LEU A 8 36.04 32.92 55.29
C LEU A 8 34.66 32.87 54.59
N THR A 9 34.53 33.53 53.44
CA THR A 9 33.32 33.45 52.63
C THR A 9 33.35 32.18 51.75
N VAL A 10 32.48 31.23 52.08
CA VAL A 10 32.22 30.05 51.25
C VAL A 10 31.31 30.45 50.12
N SER A 11 31.87 30.47 48.90
CA SER A 11 31.09 30.74 47.66
C SER A 11 30.49 29.41 47.14
N THR A 12 29.20 29.24 47.37
CA THR A 12 28.48 28.05 46.85
C THR A 12 28.16 28.26 45.37
N VAL A 13 28.90 27.58 44.50
CA VAL A 13 28.60 27.50 43.04
C VAL A 13 27.46 26.52 42.83
N LEU A 14 26.28 27.05 42.55
CA LEU A 14 25.09 26.28 42.16
C LEU A 14 25.21 25.89 40.69
N CYS A 15 25.62 24.65 40.44
CA CYS A 15 25.70 24.08 39.08
C CYS A 15 24.29 23.66 38.63
N ALA A 16 23.60 24.52 37.86
CA ALA A 16 22.31 24.20 37.26
C ALA A 16 22.56 23.21 36.12
N VAL A 17 22.25 21.93 36.34
CA VAL A 17 22.22 20.92 35.27
C VAL A 17 20.97 21.11 34.44
N LEU A 18 21.15 21.70 33.24
CA LEU A 18 20.09 21.84 32.24
C LEU A 18 19.87 20.44 31.60
N LEU A 19 18.87 19.67 32.07
CA LEU A 19 18.41 18.47 31.37
C LEU A 19 17.71 18.91 30.07
N ALA A 20 18.46 18.86 28.96
CA ALA A 20 17.87 18.93 27.63
C ALA A 20 17.07 17.64 27.38
N THR A 21 15.75 17.71 27.47
CA THR A 21 14.87 16.63 27.01
C THR A 21 14.98 16.56 25.49
N LEU A 22 15.78 15.61 25.01
CA LEU A 22 15.78 15.24 23.61
C LEU A 22 14.40 14.63 23.30
N GLY A 23 13.48 15.47 22.83
CA GLY A 23 12.21 15.00 22.29
C GLY A 23 12.51 14.06 21.13
N THR A 24 12.12 12.79 21.26
CA THR A 24 12.13 11.87 20.12
C THR A 24 11.25 12.46 19.03
N PRO A 25 11.72 12.58 17.78
CA PRO A 25 10.85 13.00 16.69
C PRO A 25 9.71 12.00 16.57
N GLU A 26 8.48 12.42 16.87
CA GLU A 26 7.29 11.65 16.52
C GLU A 26 7.26 11.62 15.00
N VAL A 27 7.59 10.45 14.42
CA VAL A 27 7.36 10.17 13.01
C VAL A 27 5.85 10.04 12.85
N TRP A 28 5.20 11.12 12.48
CA TRP A 28 3.79 11.09 12.10
C TRP A 28 3.69 10.30 10.81
N ALA A 29 3.24 9.06 10.91
CA ALA A 29 2.83 8.32 9.73
C ALA A 29 1.80 9.19 8.99
N ALA A 30 2.05 9.47 7.72
CA ALA A 30 1.12 10.27 6.91
C ALA A 30 -0.25 9.60 6.98
N ALA A 31 -1.29 10.36 7.38
CA ALA A 31 -2.63 9.82 7.47
C ALA A 31 -3.03 9.29 6.08
N ARG A 32 -3.46 8.03 6.03
CA ARG A 32 -3.94 7.38 4.82
C ARG A 32 -5.21 8.07 4.32
N THR A 33 -5.40 8.12 3.01
CA THR A 33 -6.59 8.70 2.40
C THR A 33 -7.83 7.88 2.80
N PRO A 34 -8.89 8.48 3.39
CA PRO A 34 -10.08 7.75 3.79
C PRO A 34 -10.81 7.12 2.59
N SER A 35 -11.37 5.92 2.78
CA SER A 35 -12.34 5.34 1.84
C SER A 35 -13.76 5.51 2.35
N PRO A 36 -14.76 5.75 1.48
CA PRO A 36 -16.14 5.86 1.87
C PRO A 36 -16.70 4.50 2.33
N LYS A 37 -17.73 4.54 3.19
CA LYS A 37 -18.41 3.34 3.67
C LYS A 37 -18.94 2.52 2.49
N GLY A 38 -18.63 1.22 2.51
CA GLY A 38 -19.07 0.28 1.49
C GLY A 38 -18.27 0.35 0.18
N ALA A 39 -17.11 1.04 0.18
CA ALA A 39 -16.17 0.93 -0.93
C ALA A 39 -15.75 -0.53 -1.12
N GLU A 40 -15.84 -1.02 -2.36
CA GLU A 40 -15.56 -2.41 -2.69
C GLU A 40 -14.91 -2.51 -4.06
N VAL A 41 -13.78 -3.21 -4.13
CA VAL A 41 -13.15 -3.63 -5.39
C VAL A 41 -13.34 -5.13 -5.57
N TYR A 42 -13.65 -5.59 -6.78
CA TYR A 42 -13.94 -6.99 -7.05
C TYR A 42 -13.57 -7.40 -8.47
N PHE A 43 -13.39 -8.70 -8.67
CA PHE A 43 -13.18 -9.27 -10.00
C PHE A 43 -14.51 -9.45 -10.74
N HIS A 44 -14.62 -8.88 -11.94
CA HIS A 44 -15.62 -9.29 -12.90
C HIS A 44 -15.21 -10.59 -13.60
N THR A 45 -13.94 -10.67 -13.97
CA THR A 45 -13.33 -11.87 -14.56
C THR A 45 -11.79 -11.81 -14.35
N PRO A 46 -11.13 -12.95 -14.11
CA PRO A 46 -11.71 -14.26 -13.85
C PRO A 46 -12.39 -14.35 -12.48
N LEU A 47 -13.26 -15.32 -12.28
CA LEU A 47 -13.83 -15.64 -10.98
C LEU A 47 -12.95 -16.67 -10.24
N ASN A 48 -13.17 -16.81 -8.93
CA ASN A 48 -12.46 -17.83 -8.15
C ASN A 48 -12.70 -19.23 -8.72
N GLY A 49 -11.63 -20.01 -8.88
CA GLY A 49 -11.68 -21.34 -9.48
C GLY A 49 -11.66 -21.38 -11.01
N SER A 50 -11.64 -20.25 -11.68
CA SER A 50 -11.62 -20.20 -13.16
C SER A 50 -10.40 -20.91 -13.75
N VAL A 51 -10.63 -21.56 -14.89
CA VAL A 51 -9.57 -22.10 -15.76
C VAL A 51 -9.41 -21.16 -16.96
N VAL A 52 -8.24 -20.57 -17.11
CA VAL A 52 -7.95 -19.57 -18.13
C VAL A 52 -6.79 -19.99 -19.04
N PRO A 53 -6.68 -19.45 -20.27
CA PRO A 53 -5.48 -19.63 -21.10
C PRO A 53 -4.29 -18.88 -20.51
N SER A 54 -3.07 -19.10 -21.03
CA SER A 54 -1.87 -18.40 -20.53
C SER A 54 -1.96 -16.89 -20.70
N ARG A 55 -2.64 -16.41 -21.73
CA ARG A 55 -2.97 -14.98 -21.92
C ARG A 55 -4.46 -14.77 -21.71
N PHE A 56 -4.83 -13.96 -20.74
CA PHE A 56 -6.22 -13.65 -20.40
C PHE A 56 -6.39 -12.19 -19.98
N VAL A 57 -7.64 -11.76 -19.86
CA VAL A 57 -7.97 -10.39 -19.41
C VAL A 57 -8.55 -10.47 -18.00
N VAL A 58 -8.03 -9.66 -17.11
CA VAL A 58 -8.63 -9.36 -15.81
C VAL A 58 -9.49 -8.11 -15.97
N ARG A 59 -10.78 -8.20 -15.61
CA ARG A 59 -11.71 -7.06 -15.54
C ARG A 59 -12.11 -6.82 -14.10
N ILE A 60 -12.12 -5.54 -13.74
CA ILE A 60 -12.23 -5.07 -12.37
C ILE A 60 -13.51 -4.26 -12.21
N GLY A 61 -14.24 -4.52 -11.13
CA GLY A 61 -15.36 -3.71 -10.69
C GLY A 61 -15.02 -2.91 -9.45
N LEU A 62 -15.60 -1.71 -9.35
CA LEU A 62 -15.47 -0.84 -8.18
C LEU A 62 -16.84 -0.29 -7.82
N ARG A 63 -17.19 -0.31 -6.51
CA ARG A 63 -18.43 0.27 -5.97
C ARG A 63 -18.10 1.36 -4.98
N ASN A 64 -18.96 2.38 -4.93
CA ASN A 64 -18.93 3.49 -3.98
C ASN A 64 -17.64 4.31 -4.00
N MET A 65 -16.82 4.12 -5.02
CA MET A 65 -15.65 4.96 -5.34
C MET A 65 -15.52 5.12 -6.85
N GLY A 66 -14.80 6.14 -7.26
CA GLY A 66 -14.42 6.36 -8.65
C GLY A 66 -13.00 5.89 -8.94
N VAL A 67 -12.71 5.66 -10.22
CA VAL A 67 -11.35 5.43 -10.70
C VAL A 67 -10.76 6.76 -11.17
N ALA A 68 -9.54 7.06 -10.75
CA ALA A 68 -8.75 8.20 -11.23
C ALA A 68 -7.32 7.74 -11.54
N PRO A 69 -6.63 8.37 -12.48
CA PRO A 69 -5.22 8.11 -12.70
C PRO A 69 -4.37 8.40 -11.46
N ALA A 70 -3.25 7.70 -11.32
CA ALA A 70 -2.25 7.99 -10.30
C ALA A 70 -1.80 9.46 -10.38
N GLY A 71 -1.54 10.09 -9.23
CA GLY A 71 -1.20 11.50 -9.14
C GLY A 71 -2.39 12.48 -9.23
N ILE A 72 -3.60 12.02 -9.56
CA ILE A 72 -4.81 12.85 -9.58
C ILE A 72 -5.49 12.77 -8.21
N ASP A 73 -5.42 13.86 -7.45
CA ASP A 73 -6.09 13.97 -6.15
C ASP A 73 -7.55 14.40 -6.34
N LYS A 74 -8.46 13.44 -6.23
CA LYS A 74 -9.89 13.65 -6.29
C LYS A 74 -10.58 12.86 -5.18
N PRO A 75 -11.49 13.47 -4.40
CA PRO A 75 -12.18 12.79 -3.32
C PRO A 75 -12.89 11.50 -3.77
N ASN A 76 -12.81 10.47 -2.94
CA ASN A 76 -13.43 9.15 -3.17
C ASN A 76 -13.00 8.50 -4.49
N THR A 77 -11.77 8.71 -4.91
CA THR A 77 -11.19 8.03 -6.08
C THR A 77 -9.87 7.38 -5.76
N GLY A 78 -9.46 6.46 -6.62
CA GLY A 78 -8.17 5.79 -6.56
C GLY A 78 -7.87 5.05 -7.86
N HIS A 79 -6.75 4.37 -7.91
CA HIS A 79 -6.37 3.52 -9.04
C HIS A 79 -6.09 2.09 -8.60
N HIS A 80 -6.26 1.17 -9.52
CA HIS A 80 -6.16 -0.25 -9.21
C HIS A 80 -4.71 -0.75 -9.21
N HIS A 81 -4.45 -1.69 -8.31
CA HIS A 81 -3.29 -2.57 -8.34
C HIS A 81 -3.77 -4.02 -8.39
N LEU A 82 -3.12 -4.84 -9.21
CA LEU A 82 -3.37 -6.28 -9.29
C LEU A 82 -2.16 -7.02 -8.73
N LEU A 83 -2.38 -7.75 -7.64
CA LEU A 83 -1.40 -8.61 -7.01
C LEU A 83 -1.52 -10.00 -7.60
N ILE A 84 -0.38 -10.58 -8.02
CA ILE A 84 -0.28 -11.91 -8.62
C ILE A 84 0.71 -12.73 -7.79
N ASP A 85 0.27 -13.82 -7.19
CA ASP A 85 1.08 -14.71 -6.37
C ASP A 85 1.85 -13.99 -5.26
N ALA A 86 1.26 -12.91 -4.74
CA ALA A 86 1.82 -12.08 -3.68
C ALA A 86 0.85 -11.97 -2.50
N ASP A 87 1.40 -11.65 -1.35
CA ASP A 87 0.65 -11.20 -0.19
C ASP A 87 0.43 -9.68 -0.26
N LEU A 88 -0.45 -9.17 0.61
CA LEU A 88 -0.69 -7.74 0.70
C LEU A 88 0.59 -7.02 1.16
N PRO A 89 0.98 -5.94 0.48
CA PRO A 89 2.08 -5.10 0.94
C PRO A 89 1.69 -4.34 2.23
N PRO A 90 2.63 -3.66 2.90
CA PRO A 90 2.32 -2.72 3.97
C PRO A 90 1.25 -1.72 3.51
N LEU A 91 0.22 -1.50 4.34
CA LEU A 91 -0.92 -0.66 3.96
C LEU A 91 -0.68 0.84 4.20
N ASP A 92 0.39 1.19 4.86
CA ASP A 92 0.83 2.55 5.20
C ASP A 92 1.99 3.06 4.32
N ALA A 93 2.34 2.29 3.28
CA ALA A 93 3.40 2.60 2.34
C ALA A 93 2.90 2.49 0.89
N PRO A 94 3.59 3.10 -0.07
CA PRO A 94 3.27 2.93 -1.48
C PRO A 94 3.34 1.47 -1.91
N VAL A 95 2.31 1.03 -2.64
CA VAL A 95 2.27 -0.31 -3.23
C VAL A 95 3.46 -0.49 -4.17
N PRO A 96 4.24 -1.57 -4.08
CA PRO A 96 5.30 -1.86 -5.02
C PRO A 96 4.81 -1.87 -6.48
N ASN A 97 5.71 -1.60 -7.41
CA ASN A 97 5.46 -1.76 -8.84
C ASN A 97 6.51 -2.73 -9.39
N ASP A 98 6.16 -3.99 -9.45
CA ASP A 98 7.02 -5.08 -9.90
C ASP A 98 6.20 -6.15 -10.63
N PHE A 99 6.83 -7.29 -10.93
CA PHE A 99 6.18 -8.38 -11.64
C PHE A 99 4.94 -8.95 -10.92
N ASN A 100 4.92 -8.90 -9.61
CA ASN A 100 3.82 -9.43 -8.77
C ASN A 100 2.79 -8.36 -8.38
N HIS A 101 3.09 -7.07 -8.60
CA HIS A 101 2.25 -5.93 -8.26
C HIS A 101 2.03 -5.04 -9.49
N ILE A 102 1.06 -5.41 -10.32
CA ILE A 102 0.78 -4.68 -11.56
C ILE A 102 0.05 -3.38 -11.24
N HIS A 103 0.65 -2.26 -11.62
CA HIS A 103 0.12 -0.92 -11.44
C HIS A 103 -0.77 -0.51 -12.62
N LEU A 104 -2.04 -0.19 -12.36
CA LEU A 104 -3.01 0.30 -13.35
C LEU A 104 -3.21 1.83 -13.19
N GLY A 105 -2.11 2.56 -13.27
CA GLY A 105 -2.03 3.99 -12.92
C GLY A 105 -2.68 4.97 -13.88
N ASN A 106 -3.18 4.53 -15.05
CA ASN A 106 -3.88 5.40 -16.01
C ASN A 106 -5.41 5.33 -15.85
N GLY A 107 -5.91 4.79 -14.73
CA GLY A 107 -7.35 4.63 -14.52
C GLY A 107 -7.96 3.43 -15.26
N GLN A 108 -7.16 2.42 -15.58
CA GLN A 108 -7.63 1.22 -16.24
C GLN A 108 -8.52 0.40 -15.31
N THR A 109 -9.58 -0.17 -15.88
CA THR A 109 -10.47 -1.13 -15.22
C THR A 109 -10.32 -2.54 -15.78
N GLU A 110 -9.39 -2.72 -16.72
CA GLU A 110 -8.99 -4.03 -17.22
C GLU A 110 -7.50 -4.07 -17.54
N VAL A 111 -6.93 -5.27 -17.48
CA VAL A 111 -5.54 -5.52 -17.84
C VAL A 111 -5.38 -6.90 -18.47
N ARG A 112 -4.54 -6.99 -19.50
CA ARG A 112 -4.14 -8.27 -20.08
C ARG A 112 -2.95 -8.83 -19.31
N VAL A 113 -3.08 -10.06 -18.85
CA VAL A 113 -2.07 -10.77 -18.07
C VAL A 113 -1.59 -12.00 -18.86
N THR A 114 -0.31 -12.30 -18.76
CA THR A 114 0.27 -13.52 -19.27
C THR A 114 0.97 -14.25 -18.13
N LEU A 115 0.52 -15.47 -17.84
CA LEU A 115 1.08 -16.31 -16.77
C LEU A 115 1.43 -17.70 -17.30
N PRO A 116 2.45 -18.34 -16.74
CA PRO A 116 2.77 -19.73 -17.06
C PRO A 116 1.63 -20.68 -16.65
N PRO A 117 1.55 -21.88 -17.22
CA PRO A 117 0.62 -22.90 -16.77
C PRO A 117 0.82 -23.23 -15.29
N GLY A 118 -0.28 -23.35 -14.55
CA GLY A 118 -0.22 -23.62 -13.11
C GLY A 118 -1.38 -23.03 -12.32
N ARG A 119 -1.26 -23.10 -11.00
CA ARG A 119 -2.12 -22.42 -10.05
C ARG A 119 -1.55 -21.03 -9.75
N HIS A 120 -2.40 -20.02 -9.78
CA HIS A 120 -2.04 -18.64 -9.45
C HIS A 120 -3.08 -18.04 -8.52
N THR A 121 -2.66 -17.11 -7.69
CA THR A 121 -3.54 -16.28 -6.88
C THR A 121 -3.58 -14.87 -7.44
N LEU A 122 -4.77 -14.27 -7.40
CA LEU A 122 -4.97 -12.87 -7.79
C LEU A 122 -5.69 -12.14 -6.66
N GLN A 123 -5.29 -10.90 -6.41
CA GLN A 123 -5.96 -10.01 -5.46
C GLN A 123 -5.92 -8.57 -5.98
N LEU A 124 -6.99 -7.81 -5.74
CA LEU A 124 -7.08 -6.41 -6.12
C LEU A 124 -6.92 -5.51 -4.89
N LEU A 125 -6.28 -4.39 -5.10
CA LEU A 125 -6.08 -3.33 -4.12
C LEU A 125 -6.30 -1.99 -4.81
N LEU A 126 -7.04 -1.07 -4.17
CA LEU A 126 -7.20 0.30 -4.63
C LEU A 126 -6.29 1.22 -3.81
N ALA A 127 -5.51 2.04 -4.49
CA ALA A 127 -4.59 2.99 -3.88
C ALA A 127 -4.91 4.44 -4.25
N ASP A 128 -4.50 5.36 -3.40
CA ASP A 128 -4.65 6.80 -3.53
C ASP A 128 -3.66 7.40 -4.58
N PRO A 129 -3.69 8.71 -4.86
CA PRO A 129 -2.78 9.34 -5.82
C PRO A 129 -1.29 9.11 -5.57
N LYS A 130 -0.91 8.78 -4.32
CA LYS A 130 0.46 8.51 -3.88
C LYS A 130 0.80 7.02 -3.82
N HIS A 131 -0.08 6.17 -4.36
CA HIS A 131 0.02 4.69 -4.33
C HIS A 131 -0.14 4.08 -2.93
N ILE A 132 -0.64 4.84 -1.95
CA ILE A 132 -0.87 4.34 -0.60
C ILE A 132 -2.30 3.77 -0.52
N PRO A 133 -2.50 2.55 0.00
CA PRO A 133 -3.83 1.98 0.20
C PRO A 133 -4.72 2.87 1.08
N HIS A 134 -6.01 2.99 0.75
CA HIS A 134 -7.00 3.77 1.51
C HIS A 134 -7.21 3.22 2.93
N ASP A 135 -7.84 4.02 3.80
CA ASP A 135 -8.24 3.61 5.14
C ASP A 135 -9.75 3.85 5.38
N PRO A 136 -10.56 2.80 5.64
CA PRO A 136 -10.26 1.37 5.54
C PRO A 136 -9.73 0.93 4.17
N PRO A 137 -8.90 -0.14 4.09
CA PRO A 137 -8.33 -0.56 2.82
C PRO A 137 -9.40 -1.18 1.90
N VAL A 138 -9.39 -0.76 0.63
CA VAL A 138 -10.29 -1.27 -0.40
C VAL A 138 -9.60 -2.41 -1.13
N ILE A 139 -9.87 -3.63 -0.69
CA ILE A 139 -9.19 -4.85 -1.10
C ILE A 139 -10.22 -5.90 -1.50
N SER A 140 -9.99 -6.62 -2.59
CA SER A 140 -10.83 -7.75 -2.98
C SER A 140 -10.55 -9.02 -2.15
N LYS A 141 -11.44 -9.98 -2.24
CA LYS A 141 -11.10 -11.36 -1.87
C LYS A 141 -9.94 -11.82 -2.74
N LYS A 142 -8.98 -12.57 -2.15
CA LYS A 142 -7.96 -13.29 -2.91
C LYS A 142 -8.64 -14.45 -3.62
N ILE A 143 -8.49 -14.53 -4.94
CA ILE A 143 -9.02 -15.63 -5.76
C ILE A 143 -7.89 -16.53 -6.23
N THR A 144 -8.21 -17.77 -6.52
CA THR A 144 -7.31 -18.74 -7.12
C THR A 144 -7.80 -19.07 -8.52
N ILE A 145 -6.91 -19.08 -9.50
CA ILE A 145 -7.17 -19.50 -10.87
C ILE A 145 -6.23 -20.64 -11.28
N ARG A 146 -6.58 -21.33 -12.35
CA ARG A 146 -5.69 -22.30 -13.00
C ARG A 146 -5.43 -21.85 -14.44
N VAL A 147 -4.17 -21.64 -14.76
CA VAL A 147 -3.73 -21.39 -16.13
C VAL A 147 -3.48 -22.75 -16.80
N ARG A 148 -4.17 -23.02 -17.93
CA ARG A 148 -3.98 -24.24 -18.70
C ARG A 148 -2.76 -24.14 -19.63
N PRO A 149 -2.07 -25.23 -19.93
CA PRO A 149 -1.05 -25.27 -20.97
C PRO A 149 -1.61 -24.80 -22.32
N GLU A 150 -0.78 -24.13 -23.11
CA GLU A 150 -1.12 -23.85 -24.50
C GLU A 150 -1.26 -25.19 -25.25
N ARG A 151 -2.30 -25.30 -26.09
CA ARG A 151 -2.38 -26.44 -26.98
C ARG A 151 -1.29 -26.30 -28.05
N THR A 152 -0.29 -27.14 -27.99
CA THR A 152 0.61 -27.32 -29.13
C THR A 152 -0.25 -27.90 -30.26
N THR A 153 -0.67 -27.06 -31.21
CA THR A 153 -1.17 -27.58 -32.48
C THR A 153 0.02 -28.22 -33.17
N ALA A 154 0.09 -29.56 -33.10
CA ALA A 154 1.00 -30.31 -33.95
C ALA A 154 0.66 -29.91 -35.40
N SER A 155 1.60 -29.26 -36.05
CA SER A 155 1.57 -29.00 -37.48
C SER A 155 1.56 -30.36 -38.18
N GLN A 156 0.45 -30.72 -38.81
CA GLN A 156 0.39 -31.81 -39.79
C GLN A 156 0.97 -31.34 -41.10
#